data_f799cf41fe82dadb5cfb87335911b794
#
_entry.id   f799cf41fe82dadb5cfb87335911b794
#
_cell.length_a   1.000
_cell.length_b   1.000
_cell.length_c   1.000
_cell.angle_alpha   90.00
_cell.angle_beta   90.00
_cell.angle_gamma   90.00
#
_symmetry.space_group_name_H-M   'P 1'
#
loop_
_entity.id
_entity.type
_entity.pdbx_description
1 polymer ?
#
loop_
_entity_poly.entity_id
_entity_poly.type
_entity_poly.pdbx_seq_one_letter_code
_entity_poly.pdbx_strand_id
1 'polypeptide(L)'
;VPCTTSRAAAISTTALTLASALTVTAASALDHHDQPAPPKRLNARSYDASFDVLSRQTSGLKAKLSEADGTPVAGLPVKFTVAGEKALLCEAVTDTDGYAECKKSRLPAFLASAVKLLTGGYDTAFGGNSRYAPVSTHNSVAVDMR
;
A
#
# COMPACT_ATOMS: atom_id res chain seq x y z
N VAL A 1 7.06 30.67 -50.12
CA VAL A 1 6.62 31.90 -50.82
C VAL A 1 5.33 31.60 -51.54
N PRO A 2 4.30 32.39 -51.60
CA PRO A 2 3.89 33.51 -50.76
C PRO A 2 2.47 33.41 -50.16
N CYS A 3 2.25 34.23 -49.21
CA CYS A 3 1.15 35.11 -48.87
C CYS A 3 -0.12 35.10 -49.76
N THR A 4 -1.27 35.13 -49.16
CA THR A 4 -2.30 36.08 -49.57
C THR A 4 -3.27 36.41 -48.43
N THR A 5 -3.29 37.64 -48.08
CA THR A 5 -4.23 38.44 -47.30
C THR A 5 -5.59 38.54 -48.02
N SER A 6 -6.71 38.54 -47.29
CA SER A 6 -7.89 39.28 -47.70
C SER A 6 -8.79 39.67 -46.55
N ARG A 7 -9.06 40.91 -46.57
CA ARG A 7 -9.79 41.87 -45.72
C ARG A 7 -11.30 41.78 -45.93
N ALA A 8 -11.96 42.37 -44.94
CA ALA A 8 -13.19 43.16 -44.97
C ALA A 8 -14.50 42.34 -44.89
N ALA A 9 -15.57 42.75 -44.25
CA ALA A 9 -16.05 44.07 -43.86
C ALA A 9 -17.10 43.94 -42.77
N ALA A 10 -17.29 44.99 -42.02
CA ALA A 10 -18.32 45.21 -41.00
C ALA A 10 -19.72 45.32 -41.63
N ILE A 11 -20.75 44.85 -40.92
CA ILE A 11 -22.07 45.44 -40.94
C ILE A 11 -22.68 45.37 -39.53
N SER A 12 -22.92 46.56 -38.97
CA SER A 12 -23.68 46.78 -37.76
C SER A 12 -25.18 46.63 -38.03
N THR A 13 -25.87 45.89 -37.18
CA THR A 13 -27.28 46.09 -36.96
C THR A 13 -27.65 45.88 -35.51
N THR A 14 -27.97 46.96 -34.88
CA THR A 14 -28.64 47.06 -33.58
C THR A 14 -30.05 46.46 -33.67
N ALA A 15 -30.34 45.51 -32.80
CA ALA A 15 -31.69 45.14 -32.44
C ALA A 15 -31.77 44.94 -30.93
N LEU A 16 -32.45 45.86 -30.32
CA LEU A 16 -32.93 45.86 -28.95
C LEU A 16 -34.04 44.80 -28.82
N THR A 17 -33.89 43.80 -28.00
CA THR A 17 -35.04 43.01 -27.51
C THR A 17 -34.84 42.59 -26.07
N LEU A 18 -35.71 43.10 -25.29
CA LEU A 18 -36.20 42.80 -23.95
C LEU A 18 -35.70 41.55 -23.24
N ALA A 19 -35.27 41.83 -22.01
CA ALA A 19 -35.05 40.89 -20.92
C ALA A 19 -36.25 39.98 -20.67
N SER A 20 -36.03 38.69 -20.73
CA SER A 20 -36.80 37.71 -19.95
C SER A 20 -35.81 37.01 -19.05
N ALA A 21 -35.82 37.41 -17.80
CA ALA A 21 -35.12 36.73 -16.72
C ALA A 21 -35.79 35.35 -16.50
N LEU A 22 -35.26 34.33 -17.16
CA LEU A 22 -35.49 32.96 -16.75
C LEU A 22 -34.48 32.66 -15.63
N THR A 23 -34.96 32.80 -14.42
CA THR A 23 -34.27 32.20 -13.25
C THR A 23 -34.29 30.68 -13.41
N VAL A 24 -33.25 30.17 -14.01
CA VAL A 24 -32.93 28.74 -13.92
C VAL A 24 -32.43 28.52 -12.50
N THR A 25 -33.33 28.11 -11.63
CA THR A 25 -32.97 27.46 -10.39
C THR A 25 -32.23 26.19 -10.80
N ALA A 26 -30.90 26.24 -10.83
CA ALA A 26 -30.08 25.07 -10.84
C ALA A 26 -30.37 24.29 -9.55
N ALA A 27 -31.25 23.31 -9.63
CA ALA A 27 -31.30 22.25 -8.65
C ALA A 27 -29.94 21.60 -8.71
N SER A 28 -29.08 21.94 -7.76
CA SER A 28 -27.88 21.15 -7.46
C SER A 28 -28.39 19.79 -7.00
N ALA A 29 -28.54 18.87 -7.95
CA ALA A 29 -28.56 17.47 -7.63
C ALA A 29 -27.18 17.20 -7.00
N LEU A 30 -27.16 17.15 -5.69
CA LEU A 30 -26.08 16.53 -4.94
C LEU A 30 -26.13 15.06 -5.33
N ASP A 31 -25.46 14.72 -6.42
CA ASP A 31 -25.00 13.38 -6.65
C ASP A 31 -24.07 13.07 -5.48
N HIS A 32 -24.67 12.53 -4.43
CA HIS A 32 -23.93 11.74 -3.47
C HIS A 32 -23.53 10.49 -4.24
N HIS A 33 -22.44 10.61 -5.00
CA HIS A 33 -21.65 9.47 -5.35
C HIS A 33 -21.26 8.85 -4.01
N ASP A 34 -21.79 7.68 -3.71
CA ASP A 34 -21.28 6.78 -2.68
C ASP A 34 -19.84 6.43 -3.06
N GLN A 35 -18.95 7.39 -2.87
CA GLN A 35 -17.51 7.15 -3.04
C GLN A 35 -17.12 6.27 -1.86
N PRO A 36 -16.68 5.03 -2.10
CA PRO A 36 -16.26 4.15 -1.02
C PRO A 36 -15.25 4.90 -0.16
N ALA A 37 -15.43 4.85 1.15
CA ALA A 37 -14.51 5.49 2.08
C ALA A 37 -13.08 5.01 1.79
N PRO A 38 -12.07 5.91 1.80
CA PRO A 38 -10.69 5.54 1.54
C PRO A 38 -10.23 4.49 2.57
N PRO A 39 -9.39 3.52 2.15
CA PRO A 39 -8.92 2.48 3.05
C PRO A 39 -8.14 3.08 4.22
N LYS A 40 -8.40 2.56 5.41
CA LYS A 40 -7.74 2.98 6.66
C LYS A 40 -6.25 2.64 6.63
N ARG A 41 -5.43 3.52 7.19
CA ARG A 41 -4.01 3.25 7.38
C ARG A 41 -3.79 2.34 8.59
N LEU A 42 -2.82 1.44 8.45
CA LEU A 42 -2.37 0.54 9.51
C LEU A 42 -0.98 0.94 9.99
N ASN A 43 -0.73 0.68 11.26
CA ASN A 43 0.61 0.64 11.84
C ASN A 43 1.12 -0.80 11.76
N ALA A 44 2.35 -0.98 11.29
CA ALA A 44 3.02 -2.26 11.24
C ALA A 44 4.31 -2.22 12.05
N ARG A 45 4.58 -3.26 12.82
CA ARG A 45 5.81 -3.44 13.57
C ARG A 45 6.32 -4.85 13.39
N SER A 46 7.55 -5.00 12.95
CA SER A 46 8.27 -6.28 12.92
C SER A 46 9.11 -6.46 14.17
N TYR A 47 9.36 -7.71 14.54
CA TYR A 47 10.13 -8.11 15.71
C TYR A 47 11.41 -8.81 15.29
N ASP A 48 12.39 -8.87 16.19
CA ASP A 48 13.64 -9.53 15.94
C ASP A 48 13.43 -11.03 15.64
N ALA A 49 14.11 -11.50 14.62
CA ALA A 49 14.10 -12.89 14.19
C ALA A 49 15.52 -13.45 14.27
N SER A 50 15.66 -14.76 14.24
CA SER A 50 16.95 -15.44 14.19
C SER A 50 17.06 -16.34 12.96
N PHE A 51 18.29 -16.50 12.47
CA PHE A 51 18.63 -17.39 11.38
C PHE A 51 19.69 -18.39 11.83
N ASP A 52 19.32 -19.66 11.82
CA ASP A 52 20.24 -20.77 12.05
C ASP A 52 20.91 -21.14 10.73
N VAL A 53 22.21 -20.92 10.67
CA VAL A 53 23.03 -21.15 9.48
C VAL A 53 23.14 -22.65 9.15
N LEU A 54 23.17 -23.51 10.17
CA LEU A 54 23.34 -24.95 9.98
C LEU A 54 22.08 -25.59 9.41
N SER A 55 20.94 -25.29 9.97
CA SER A 55 19.66 -25.81 9.50
C SER A 55 19.05 -25.03 8.34
N ARG A 56 19.59 -23.84 8.04
CA ARG A 56 19.08 -22.87 7.06
C ARG A 56 17.63 -22.48 7.34
N GLN A 57 17.30 -22.32 8.60
CA GLN A 57 15.97 -21.96 9.05
C GLN A 57 15.96 -20.59 9.71
N THR A 58 14.92 -19.82 9.41
CA THR A 58 14.56 -18.63 10.20
C THR A 58 13.56 -19.03 11.27
N SER A 59 13.68 -18.41 12.43
CA SER A 59 12.72 -18.56 13.53
C SER A 59 12.35 -17.19 14.11
N GLY A 60 11.16 -17.12 14.67
CA GLY A 60 10.68 -15.90 15.32
C GLY A 60 10.28 -14.79 14.34
N LEU A 61 10.03 -15.09 13.06
CA LEU A 61 9.44 -14.11 12.14
C LEU A 61 8.07 -13.71 12.66
N LYS A 62 7.95 -12.47 13.12
CA LYS A 62 6.75 -11.97 13.77
C LYS A 62 6.50 -10.51 13.41
N ALA A 63 5.25 -10.17 13.16
CA ALA A 63 4.82 -8.80 12.95
C ALA A 63 3.49 -8.53 13.65
N LYS A 64 3.26 -7.28 14.03
CA LYS A 64 1.99 -6.81 14.58
C LYS A 64 1.40 -5.76 13.66
N LEU A 65 0.11 -5.91 13.38
CA LEU A 65 -0.69 -4.94 12.64
C LEU A 65 -1.78 -4.36 13.54
N SER A 66 -1.89 -3.05 13.57
CA SER A 66 -2.90 -2.33 14.35
C SER A 66 -3.42 -1.11 13.60
N GLU A 67 -4.62 -0.65 13.93
CA GLU A 67 -5.12 0.64 13.47
C GLU A 67 -4.30 1.79 14.11
N ALA A 68 -4.54 3.02 13.66
CA ALA A 68 -3.80 4.20 14.15
C ALA A 68 -4.00 4.45 15.65
N ASP A 69 -5.11 4.03 16.21
CA ASP A 69 -5.43 4.11 17.65
C ASP A 69 -4.81 2.97 18.48
N GLY A 70 -4.11 2.04 17.85
CA GLY A 70 -3.50 0.88 18.49
C GLY A 70 -4.38 -0.37 18.54
N THR A 71 -5.62 -0.30 18.06
CA THR A 71 -6.52 -1.46 18.00
C THR A 71 -5.92 -2.55 17.11
N PRO A 72 -5.73 -3.79 17.60
CA PRO A 72 -5.17 -4.88 16.81
C PRO A 72 -6.13 -5.29 15.69
N VAL A 73 -5.58 -5.71 14.55
CA VAL A 73 -6.37 -6.15 13.40
C VAL A 73 -6.09 -7.60 13.06
N ALA A 74 -7.10 -8.44 13.20
CA ALA A 74 -7.04 -9.86 12.89
C ALA A 74 -7.40 -10.16 11.43
N GLY A 75 -6.99 -11.34 10.94
CA GLY A 75 -7.42 -11.87 9.65
C GLY A 75 -6.70 -11.29 8.44
N LEU A 76 -5.59 -10.57 8.62
CA LEU A 76 -4.82 -9.99 7.54
C LEU A 76 -3.68 -10.91 7.10
N PRO A 77 -3.58 -11.26 5.81
CA PRO A 77 -2.45 -12.04 5.28
C PRO A 77 -1.19 -11.17 5.22
N VAL A 78 -0.14 -11.62 5.88
CA VAL A 78 1.15 -10.94 6.00
C VAL A 78 2.23 -11.79 5.36
N LYS A 79 3.02 -11.20 4.48
CA LYS A 79 4.17 -11.84 3.82
C LYS A 79 5.46 -11.39 4.45
N PHE A 80 6.33 -12.36 4.74
CA PHE A 80 7.69 -12.15 5.20
C PHE A 80 8.64 -12.50 4.07
N THR A 81 9.49 -11.57 3.66
CA THR A 81 10.43 -11.72 2.54
C THR A 81 11.84 -11.32 2.94
N VAL A 82 12.85 -11.83 2.26
CA VAL A 82 14.22 -11.35 2.42
C VAL A 82 14.31 -9.91 1.94
N ALA A 83 14.91 -9.04 2.74
CA ALA A 83 15.03 -7.62 2.41
C ALA A 83 15.81 -7.40 1.09
N GLY A 84 15.28 -6.53 0.23
CA GLY A 84 15.86 -6.27 -1.08
C GLY A 84 15.70 -7.39 -2.11
N GLU A 85 15.16 -8.53 -1.70
CA GLU A 85 14.73 -9.61 -2.58
C GLU A 85 13.25 -9.88 -2.32
N LYS A 86 12.52 -10.27 -3.33
CA LYS A 86 11.12 -10.71 -3.15
C LYS A 86 11.03 -12.20 -2.79
N ALA A 87 12.12 -12.77 -2.27
CA ALA A 87 12.17 -14.16 -1.86
C ALA A 87 11.28 -14.36 -0.62
N LEU A 88 10.20 -15.10 -0.78
CA LEU A 88 9.24 -15.36 0.28
C LEU A 88 9.86 -16.30 1.33
N LEU A 89 9.86 -15.86 2.58
CA LEU A 89 10.22 -16.68 3.73
C LEU A 89 9.01 -17.46 4.23
N CYS A 90 7.92 -16.75 4.46
CA CYS A 90 6.63 -17.34 4.84
C CYS A 90 5.49 -16.37 4.67
N GLU A 91 4.27 -16.87 4.83
CA GLU A 91 3.06 -16.09 4.92
C GLU A 91 2.27 -16.53 6.16
N ALA A 92 1.74 -15.58 6.90
CA ALA A 92 0.93 -15.85 8.09
C ALA A 92 -0.24 -14.86 8.15
N VAL A 93 -1.30 -15.25 8.84
CA VAL A 93 -2.48 -14.41 9.03
C VAL A 93 -2.46 -13.85 10.45
N THR A 94 -2.81 -12.58 10.61
CA THR A 94 -2.87 -11.96 11.94
C THR A 94 -3.94 -12.60 12.82
N ASP A 95 -3.60 -12.86 14.06
CA ASP A 95 -4.49 -13.36 15.11
C ASP A 95 -5.34 -12.23 15.73
N THR A 96 -6.11 -12.55 16.77
CA THR A 96 -6.97 -11.60 17.50
C THR A 96 -6.23 -10.46 18.15
N ASP A 97 -4.93 -10.64 18.45
CA ASP A 97 -4.05 -9.64 19.02
C ASP A 97 -3.26 -8.86 17.95
N GLY A 98 -3.57 -9.12 16.67
CA GLY A 98 -2.96 -8.49 15.51
C GLY A 98 -1.58 -9.03 15.16
N TYR A 99 -1.16 -10.18 15.70
CA TYR A 99 0.13 -10.79 15.40
C TYR A 99 0.03 -11.79 14.25
N ALA A 100 0.94 -11.66 13.29
CA ALA A 100 1.26 -12.71 12.32
C ALA A 100 2.61 -13.30 12.69
N GLU A 101 2.70 -14.60 12.81
CA GLU A 101 3.91 -15.29 13.23
C GLU A 101 4.19 -16.54 12.41
N CYS A 102 5.45 -16.68 11.99
CA CYS A 102 5.99 -17.92 11.42
C CYS A 102 7.00 -18.51 12.38
N LYS A 103 6.65 -19.62 13.00
CA LYS A 103 7.51 -20.28 14.00
C LYS A 103 8.85 -20.71 13.43
N LYS A 104 8.84 -21.31 12.24
CA LYS A 104 10.04 -21.71 11.49
C LYS A 104 9.77 -21.59 10.01
N SER A 105 10.74 -21.06 9.27
CA SER A 105 10.70 -21.01 7.81
C SER A 105 12.06 -21.42 7.25
N ARG A 106 12.05 -22.24 6.19
CA ARG A 106 13.27 -22.63 5.50
C ARG A 106 13.61 -21.61 4.43
N LEU A 107 14.87 -21.15 4.42
CA LEU A 107 15.32 -20.23 3.39
C LEU A 107 15.34 -20.93 2.02
N PRO A 108 14.82 -20.28 0.95
CA PRO A 108 15.00 -20.79 -0.41
C PRO A 108 16.49 -20.97 -0.73
N ALA A 109 16.82 -21.97 -1.54
CA ALA A 109 18.08 -22.67 -1.65
C ALA A 109 19.36 -21.88 -2.05
N PHE A 110 19.44 -20.55 -1.96
CA PHE A 110 20.61 -19.80 -2.42
C PHE A 110 21.38 -19.12 -1.29
N LEU A 111 22.71 -19.34 -1.28
CA LEU A 111 23.66 -18.65 -0.40
C LEU A 111 23.54 -17.12 -0.45
N ALA A 112 23.20 -16.56 -1.63
CA ALA A 112 22.98 -15.13 -1.80
C ALA A 112 21.83 -14.62 -0.92
N SER A 113 20.72 -15.35 -0.81
CA SER A 113 19.58 -14.98 0.03
C SER A 113 19.92 -15.04 1.53
N ALA A 114 20.77 -15.99 1.94
CA ALA A 114 21.26 -16.07 3.32
C ALA A 114 22.11 -14.84 3.68
N VAL A 115 23.05 -14.46 2.81
CA VAL A 115 23.87 -13.26 3.00
C VAL A 115 23.00 -12.00 3.06
N LYS A 116 22.04 -11.84 2.16
CA LYS A 116 21.13 -10.70 2.17
C LYS A 116 20.25 -10.68 3.41
N LEU A 117 19.76 -11.84 3.85
CA LEU A 117 18.97 -11.94 5.08
C LEU A 117 19.79 -11.47 6.30
N LEU A 118 21.05 -11.92 6.40
CA LEU A 118 21.93 -11.56 7.51
C LEU A 118 22.41 -10.11 7.48
N THR A 119 22.62 -9.55 6.30
CA THR A 119 23.09 -8.17 6.15
C THR A 119 21.98 -7.16 6.04
N GLY A 120 20.87 -7.53 5.42
CA GLY A 120 19.74 -6.67 5.11
C GLY A 120 18.48 -6.94 5.94
N GLY A 121 18.41 -8.09 6.65
CA GLY A 121 17.22 -8.44 7.43
C GLY A 121 16.04 -8.94 6.58
N TYR A 122 14.84 -8.72 7.07
CA TYR A 122 13.61 -9.15 6.41
C TYR A 122 12.57 -8.04 6.34
N ASP A 123 11.76 -8.08 5.32
CA ASP A 123 10.63 -7.19 5.13
C ASP A 123 9.33 -7.93 5.43
N THR A 124 8.42 -7.23 6.08
CA THR A 124 7.07 -7.70 6.34
C THR A 124 6.10 -6.81 5.59
N ALA A 125 5.19 -7.39 4.82
CA ALA A 125 4.25 -6.63 4.02
C ALA A 125 2.83 -7.19 4.08
N PHE A 126 1.88 -6.29 4.22
CA PHE A 126 0.46 -6.52 3.95
C PHE A 126 0.09 -5.76 2.68
N GLY A 127 -0.48 -6.46 1.70
CA GLY A 127 -0.75 -5.92 0.36
C GLY A 127 -1.96 -4.99 0.28
N GLY A 128 -2.67 -4.78 1.38
CA GLY A 128 -3.90 -3.99 1.40
C GLY A 128 -5.15 -4.78 0.99
N ASN A 129 -6.30 -4.22 1.31
CA ASN A 129 -7.62 -4.68 0.86
C ASN A 129 -8.58 -3.48 0.77
N SER A 130 -9.86 -3.72 0.53
CA SER A 130 -10.89 -2.67 0.44
C SER A 130 -11.03 -1.83 1.72
N ARG A 131 -10.67 -2.37 2.88
CA ARG A 131 -10.80 -1.73 4.18
C ARG A 131 -9.52 -1.08 4.68
N TYR A 132 -8.36 -1.67 4.36
CA TYR A 132 -7.07 -1.26 4.86
C TYR A 132 -6.07 -1.02 3.74
N ALA A 133 -5.33 0.07 3.84
CA ALA A 133 -4.24 0.41 2.93
C ALA A 133 -3.06 -0.56 3.11
N PRO A 134 -2.25 -0.79 2.06
CA PRO A 134 -1.04 -1.59 2.19
C PRO A 134 -0.07 -0.96 3.17
N VAL A 135 0.66 -1.81 3.90
CA VAL A 135 1.69 -1.40 4.84
C VAL A 135 2.85 -2.38 4.82
N SER A 136 4.06 -1.86 4.98
CA SER A 136 5.28 -2.66 5.11
C SER A 136 6.13 -2.15 6.27
N THR A 137 6.93 -3.06 6.83
CA THR A 137 7.91 -2.76 7.88
C THR A 137 9.11 -3.67 7.70
N HIS A 138 10.23 -3.26 8.26
CA HIS A 138 11.52 -3.94 8.13
C HIS A 138 12.09 -4.25 9.50
N ASN A 139 12.84 -5.36 9.62
CA ASN A 139 13.64 -5.65 10.81
C ASN A 139 14.87 -6.51 10.47
N SER A 140 15.81 -6.50 11.37
CA SER A 140 17.04 -7.28 11.28
C SER A 140 16.84 -8.75 11.69
N VAL A 141 17.82 -9.57 11.35
CA VAL A 141 17.87 -10.99 11.72
C VAL A 141 19.19 -11.26 12.44
N ALA A 142 19.11 -11.86 13.61
CA ALA A 142 20.28 -12.28 14.35
C ALA A 142 20.76 -13.65 13.87
N VAL A 143 22.08 -13.92 13.94
CA VAL A 143 22.65 -15.23 13.65
C VAL A 143 22.50 -16.11 14.87
N ASP A 144 21.95 -17.30 14.70
CA ASP A 144 22.00 -18.38 15.68
C ASP A 144 22.94 -19.49 15.17
N MET A 145 23.92 -19.84 15.95
CA MET A 145 24.93 -20.88 15.63
C MET A 145 24.76 -22.12 16.51
N ARG A 146 23.55 -22.47 16.87
CA ARG A 146 23.25 -23.67 17.64
C ARG A 146 23.20 -24.91 16.79
#